data_dd11d5818aa022436e5ed3fd0696a398
#
_entry.id   dd11d5818aa022436e5ed3fd0696a398
#
_cell.length_a   1.000
_cell.length_b   1.000
_cell.length_c   1.000
_cell.angle_alpha   90.00
_cell.angle_beta   90.00
_cell.angle_gamma   90.00
#
_symmetry.space_group_name_H-M   'P 1'
#
loop_
_entity.id
_entity.type
_entity.pdbx_description
1 polymer ?
#
loop_
_entity_poly.entity_id
_entity_poly.type
_entity_poly.pdbx_seq_one_letter_code
_entity_poly.pdbx_strand_id
1 'polypeptide(L)'
;MDIIALKADIDATPALAQAFADGDYWFITKEYAKDHPTATVSKEYMFNKRIFYKNLGLATGLPVIGALEAQTEDADPAVALQAREVLLLLNDLNVGGGVDASNPEVHYMCNQLVTAGAMTQQTCDDIMSWGQKAVSIGFEKFGEEVRHGYVEKCATI
;
A
#
# COMPACT_ATOMS: atom_id res chain seq x y z
N MET A 1 23.74 -0.99 0.44
CA MET A 1 23.69 -1.17 -1.04
C MET A 1 24.85 -2.04 -1.49
N ASP A 2 24.53 -3.13 -2.15
CA ASP A 2 25.53 -3.97 -2.85
C ASP A 2 25.90 -3.30 -4.20
N ILE A 3 27.09 -2.72 -4.26
CA ILE A 3 27.57 -1.97 -5.43
C ILE A 3 27.85 -2.89 -6.63
N ILE A 4 28.28 -4.14 -6.36
CA ILE A 4 28.52 -5.13 -7.43
C ILE A 4 27.20 -5.54 -8.10
N ALA A 5 26.18 -5.81 -7.28
CA ALA A 5 24.87 -6.15 -7.80
C ALA A 5 24.24 -4.95 -8.57
N LEU A 6 24.38 -3.74 -8.06
CA LEU A 6 23.92 -2.52 -8.75
C LEU A 6 24.62 -2.33 -10.10
N LYS A 7 25.95 -2.49 -10.14
CA LYS A 7 26.72 -2.38 -11.38
C LYS A 7 26.30 -3.43 -12.41
N ALA A 8 26.09 -4.67 -11.98
CA ALA A 8 25.64 -5.75 -12.84
C ALA A 8 24.26 -5.48 -13.44
N ASP A 9 23.32 -4.89 -12.66
CA ASP A 9 21.97 -4.53 -13.15
C ASP A 9 22.02 -3.35 -14.13
N ILE A 10 22.89 -2.35 -13.88
CA ILE A 10 23.14 -1.24 -14.81
C ILE A 10 23.65 -1.80 -16.14
N ASP A 11 24.67 -2.66 -16.13
CA ASP A 11 25.28 -3.22 -17.34
C ASP A 11 24.32 -4.13 -18.13
N ALA A 12 23.42 -4.82 -17.43
CA ALA A 12 22.41 -5.67 -18.05
C ALA A 12 21.26 -4.89 -18.74
N THR A 13 21.10 -3.60 -18.41
CA THR A 13 20.02 -2.75 -18.92
C THR A 13 20.58 -1.75 -19.95
N PRO A 14 20.35 -1.92 -21.28
CA PRO A 14 21.03 -1.14 -22.32
C PRO A 14 20.98 0.38 -22.14
N ALA A 15 19.81 0.92 -21.75
CA ALA A 15 19.66 2.36 -21.53
C ALA A 15 20.47 2.87 -20.32
N LEU A 16 20.58 2.06 -19.25
CA LEU A 16 21.36 2.40 -18.07
C LEU A 16 22.85 2.24 -18.35
N ALA A 17 23.25 1.20 -19.09
CA ALA A 17 24.63 0.98 -19.51
C ALA A 17 25.14 2.14 -20.39
N GLN A 18 24.33 2.63 -21.30
CA GLN A 18 24.68 3.78 -22.14
C GLN A 18 24.82 5.05 -21.27
N ALA A 19 23.84 5.34 -20.39
CA ALA A 19 23.89 6.48 -19.49
C ALA A 19 25.11 6.41 -18.56
N PHE A 20 25.49 5.21 -18.11
CA PHE A 20 26.67 5.00 -17.28
C PHE A 20 27.96 5.32 -18.05
N ALA A 21 28.07 4.86 -19.30
CA ALA A 21 29.21 5.17 -20.18
C ALA A 21 29.33 6.66 -20.47
N ASP A 22 28.19 7.36 -20.58
CA ASP A 22 28.11 8.81 -20.82
C ASP A 22 28.34 9.66 -19.54
N GLY A 23 28.44 9.01 -18.36
CA GLY A 23 28.58 9.67 -17.07
C GLY A 23 27.29 10.30 -16.53
N ASP A 24 26.13 9.98 -17.11
CA ASP A 24 24.84 10.50 -16.65
C ASP A 24 24.27 9.66 -15.49
N TYR A 25 24.92 9.74 -14.34
CA TYR A 25 24.54 9.03 -13.13
C TYR A 25 23.20 9.52 -12.54
N TRP A 26 22.79 10.77 -12.87
CA TRP A 26 21.50 11.30 -12.45
C TRP A 26 20.33 10.63 -13.21
N PHE A 27 20.51 10.36 -14.49
CA PHE A 27 19.52 9.59 -15.26
C PHE A 27 19.30 8.22 -14.61
N ILE A 28 20.37 7.50 -14.32
CA ILE A 28 20.32 6.18 -13.69
C ILE A 28 19.60 6.24 -12.33
N THR A 29 19.97 7.21 -11.48
CA THR A 29 19.33 7.41 -10.18
C THR A 29 17.83 7.66 -10.31
N LYS A 30 17.41 8.47 -11.28
CA LYS A 30 16.00 8.76 -11.55
C LYS A 30 15.24 7.54 -12.05
N GLU A 31 15.84 6.70 -12.89
CA GLU A 31 15.19 5.47 -13.35
C GLU A 31 14.90 4.51 -12.20
N TYR A 32 15.86 4.33 -11.28
CA TYR A 32 15.63 3.51 -10.09
C TYR A 32 14.69 4.14 -9.07
N ALA A 33 14.52 5.46 -9.07
CA ALA A 33 13.57 6.15 -8.19
C ALA A 33 12.12 6.11 -8.68
N LYS A 34 11.86 5.65 -9.92
CA LYS A 34 10.50 5.46 -10.42
C LYS A 34 9.75 4.42 -9.61
N ASP A 35 8.45 4.62 -9.45
CA ASP A 35 7.59 3.64 -8.81
C ASP A 35 7.61 2.32 -9.59
N HIS A 36 7.77 1.21 -8.85
CA HIS A 36 7.63 -0.12 -9.44
C HIS A 36 6.16 -0.34 -9.83
N PRO A 37 5.86 -0.90 -11.03
CA PRO A 37 4.49 -0.97 -11.54
C PRO A 37 3.53 -1.80 -10.68
N THR A 38 4.04 -2.76 -9.90
CA THR A 38 3.21 -3.69 -9.12
C THR A 38 3.69 -3.92 -7.69
N ALA A 39 4.96 -3.61 -7.38
CA ALA A 39 5.48 -3.83 -6.03
C ALA A 39 5.04 -2.71 -5.08
N THR A 40 4.47 -3.11 -3.95
CA THR A 40 4.01 -2.21 -2.89
C THR A 40 4.52 -2.67 -1.54
N VAL A 41 4.61 -1.75 -0.60
CA VAL A 41 4.83 -2.04 0.81
C VAL A 41 3.64 -1.56 1.63
N SER A 42 3.38 -2.24 2.72
CA SER A 42 2.38 -1.83 3.70
C SER A 42 2.75 -0.46 4.27
N LYS A 43 1.78 0.45 4.30
CA LYS A 43 1.90 1.79 4.86
C LYS A 43 0.66 2.08 5.69
N GLU A 44 0.87 2.49 6.93
CA GLU A 44 -0.21 2.96 7.78
C GLU A 44 -1.06 4.02 7.05
N TYR A 45 -2.36 3.77 6.96
CA TYR A 45 -3.34 4.69 6.40
C TYR A 45 -4.59 4.66 7.24
N MET A 46 -4.70 5.63 8.14
CA MET A 46 -5.86 5.78 9.02
C MET A 46 -7.04 6.38 8.27
N PHE A 47 -8.18 5.71 8.34
CA PHE A 47 -9.42 6.22 7.77
C PHE A 47 -10.57 6.09 8.78
N ASN A 48 -11.39 7.12 8.83
CA ASN A 48 -12.62 7.16 9.58
C ASN A 48 -13.82 7.18 8.63
N LYS A 49 -15.04 7.19 9.18
CA LYS A 49 -16.28 7.17 8.41
C LYS A 49 -16.35 8.30 7.36
N ARG A 50 -15.81 9.49 7.66
CA ARG A 50 -15.75 10.62 6.71
C ARG A 50 -14.83 10.33 5.52
N ILE A 51 -13.62 9.83 5.78
CA ILE A 51 -12.64 9.46 4.74
C ILE A 51 -13.19 8.28 3.93
N PHE A 52 -13.78 7.30 4.60
CA PHE A 52 -14.42 6.14 3.98
C PHE A 52 -15.46 6.56 2.93
N TYR A 53 -16.42 7.40 3.30
CA TYR A 53 -17.40 7.92 2.36
C TYR A 53 -16.83 8.85 1.28
N LYS A 54 -15.78 9.60 1.61
CA LYS A 54 -15.10 10.44 0.62
C LYS A 54 -14.47 9.61 -0.49
N ASN A 55 -13.86 8.48 -0.15
CA ASN A 55 -13.10 7.65 -1.09
C ASN A 55 -14.02 6.70 -1.88
N LEU A 56 -15.01 6.07 -1.23
CA LEU A 56 -15.91 5.10 -1.87
C LEU A 56 -17.20 5.71 -2.43
N GLY A 57 -17.54 6.92 -1.99
CA GLY A 57 -18.87 7.49 -2.24
C GLY A 57 -19.95 6.92 -1.32
N LEU A 58 -21.04 7.67 -1.15
CA LEU A 58 -22.15 7.27 -0.28
C LEU A 58 -22.88 6.01 -0.78
N ALA A 59 -23.04 5.88 -2.10
CA ALA A 59 -23.75 4.75 -2.69
C ALA A 59 -23.09 3.40 -2.38
N THR A 60 -21.76 3.36 -2.33
CA THR A 60 -20.98 2.17 -1.99
C THR A 60 -20.75 2.04 -0.48
N GLY A 61 -20.48 3.15 0.20
CA GLY A 61 -20.11 3.11 1.62
C GLY A 61 -21.27 2.85 2.57
N LEU A 62 -22.49 3.34 2.27
CA LEU A 62 -23.65 3.14 3.15
C LEU A 62 -24.05 1.66 3.32
N PRO A 63 -24.13 0.83 2.26
CA PRO A 63 -24.41 -0.60 2.41
C PRO A 63 -23.36 -1.32 3.26
N VAL A 64 -22.08 -0.99 3.11
CA VAL A 64 -20.97 -1.60 3.89
C VAL A 64 -21.10 -1.25 5.37
N ILE A 65 -21.35 0.00 5.71
CA ILE A 65 -21.56 0.42 7.11
C ILE A 65 -22.82 -0.24 7.69
N GLY A 66 -23.93 -0.29 6.93
CA GLY A 66 -25.15 -0.98 7.36
C GLY A 66 -24.93 -2.47 7.61
N ALA A 67 -24.10 -3.14 6.81
CA ALA A 67 -23.73 -4.54 7.04
C ALA A 67 -22.86 -4.72 8.30
N LEU A 68 -21.90 -3.81 8.57
CA LEU A 68 -21.14 -3.81 9.82
C LEU A 68 -22.07 -3.58 11.03
N GLU A 69 -23.00 -2.65 10.92
CA GLU A 69 -24.00 -2.40 11.97
C GLU A 69 -24.84 -3.65 12.25
N ALA A 70 -25.27 -4.37 11.21
CA ALA A 70 -26.01 -5.63 11.36
C ALA A 70 -25.15 -6.73 12.04
N GLN A 71 -23.85 -6.80 11.74
CA GLN A 71 -22.95 -7.77 12.38
C GLN A 71 -22.73 -7.52 13.88
N THR A 72 -23.05 -6.34 14.41
CA THR A 72 -22.99 -6.10 15.88
C THR A 72 -23.98 -6.95 16.67
N GLU A 73 -24.97 -7.50 15.99
CA GLU A 73 -26.01 -8.41 16.55
C GLU A 73 -25.79 -9.86 16.09
N ASP A 74 -24.60 -10.20 15.55
CA ASP A 74 -24.28 -11.57 15.14
C ASP A 74 -24.36 -12.55 16.31
N ALA A 75 -24.78 -13.77 16.00
CA ALA A 75 -24.89 -14.84 17.00
C ALA A 75 -23.52 -15.29 17.50
N ASP A 76 -22.45 -15.11 16.73
CA ASP A 76 -21.07 -15.31 17.16
C ASP A 76 -20.58 -14.05 17.90
N PRO A 77 -20.31 -14.16 19.22
CA PRO A 77 -19.86 -13.01 20.02
C PRO A 77 -18.53 -12.40 19.54
N ALA A 78 -17.66 -13.18 18.90
CA ALA A 78 -16.39 -12.69 18.38
C ALA A 78 -16.62 -11.79 17.16
N VAL A 79 -17.50 -12.19 16.24
CA VAL A 79 -17.92 -11.39 15.09
C VAL A 79 -18.58 -10.10 15.54
N ALA A 80 -19.54 -10.21 16.49
CA ALA A 80 -20.24 -9.05 17.03
C ALA A 80 -19.30 -8.05 17.70
N LEU A 81 -18.33 -8.52 18.50
CA LEU A 81 -17.34 -7.66 19.16
C LEU A 81 -16.46 -6.94 18.13
N GLN A 82 -15.94 -7.67 17.16
CA GLN A 82 -15.08 -7.12 16.11
C GLN A 82 -15.79 -6.04 15.29
N ALA A 83 -17.06 -6.27 14.93
CA ALA A 83 -17.86 -5.28 14.21
C ALA A 83 -18.06 -3.98 15.04
N ARG A 84 -18.32 -4.13 16.35
CA ARG A 84 -18.44 -2.99 17.29
C ARG A 84 -17.15 -2.19 17.40
N GLU A 85 -16.01 -2.85 17.52
CA GLU A 85 -14.69 -2.21 17.60
C GLU A 85 -14.39 -1.40 16.33
N VAL A 86 -14.63 -1.97 15.15
CA VAL A 86 -14.41 -1.25 13.88
C VAL A 86 -15.35 -0.06 13.73
N LEU A 87 -16.64 -0.21 14.07
CA LEU A 87 -17.57 0.92 14.05
C LEU A 87 -17.17 2.02 15.02
N LEU A 88 -16.67 1.66 16.20
CA LEU A 88 -16.15 2.62 17.18
C LEU A 88 -14.98 3.41 16.61
N LEU A 89 -14.00 2.73 16.00
CA LEU A 89 -12.85 3.35 15.36
C LEU A 89 -13.26 4.21 14.15
N LEU A 90 -14.18 3.73 13.31
CA LEU A 90 -14.70 4.49 12.16
C LEU A 90 -15.42 5.78 12.58
N ASN A 91 -16.01 5.81 13.76
CA ASN A 91 -16.66 7.00 14.31
C ASN A 91 -15.68 7.97 15.00
N ASP A 92 -14.40 7.58 15.18
CA ASP A 92 -13.38 8.50 15.70
C ASP A 92 -12.99 9.51 14.62
N LEU A 93 -13.45 10.74 14.79
CA LEU A 93 -13.21 11.85 13.87
C LEU A 93 -11.95 12.66 14.22
N ASN A 94 -11.18 12.24 15.22
CA ASN A 94 -9.94 12.92 15.58
C ASN A 94 -8.90 12.78 14.47
N VAL A 95 -7.96 13.72 14.44
CA VAL A 95 -6.81 13.65 13.51
C VAL A 95 -5.94 12.46 13.92
N GLY A 96 -5.76 11.50 12.99
CA GLY A 96 -5.04 10.25 13.24
C GLY A 96 -5.88 9.15 13.92
N GLY A 97 -7.17 9.41 14.21
CA GLY A 97 -8.10 8.38 14.64
C GLY A 97 -8.71 7.64 13.46
N GLY A 98 -9.22 6.44 13.73
CA GLY A 98 -9.90 5.61 12.73
C GLY A 98 -9.35 4.19 12.65
N VAL A 99 -9.58 3.56 11.51
CA VAL A 99 -9.15 2.20 11.18
C VAL A 99 -7.92 2.27 10.28
N ASP A 100 -6.91 1.46 10.55
CA ASP A 100 -5.72 1.37 9.70
C ASP A 100 -5.95 0.38 8.55
N ALA A 101 -6.01 0.89 7.32
CA ALA A 101 -6.19 0.08 6.11
C ALA A 101 -5.03 -0.91 5.86
N SER A 102 -3.86 -0.72 6.47
CA SER A 102 -2.72 -1.64 6.36
C SER A 102 -2.81 -2.83 7.34
N ASN A 103 -3.74 -2.79 8.30
CA ASN A 103 -3.87 -3.83 9.31
C ASN A 103 -4.44 -5.12 8.70
N PRO A 104 -3.77 -6.28 8.87
CA PRO A 104 -4.27 -7.58 8.40
C PRO A 104 -5.66 -7.96 8.93
N GLU A 105 -6.04 -7.52 10.13
CA GLU A 105 -7.37 -7.76 10.69
C GLU A 105 -8.47 -7.03 9.90
N VAL A 106 -8.18 -5.82 9.44
CA VAL A 106 -9.09 -5.06 8.55
C VAL A 106 -9.25 -5.78 7.22
N HIS A 107 -8.16 -6.31 6.65
CA HIS A 107 -8.22 -7.12 5.43
C HIS A 107 -9.08 -8.37 5.62
N TYR A 108 -8.92 -9.06 6.75
CA TYR A 108 -9.73 -10.22 7.07
C TYR A 108 -11.21 -9.88 7.17
N MET A 109 -11.57 -8.78 7.84
CA MET A 109 -12.96 -8.32 7.93
C MET A 109 -13.55 -7.93 6.57
N CYS A 110 -12.81 -7.20 5.74
CA CYS A 110 -13.24 -6.87 4.39
C CYS A 110 -13.59 -8.14 3.59
N ASN A 111 -12.73 -9.17 3.66
CA ASN A 111 -12.98 -10.45 3.00
C ASN A 111 -14.21 -11.19 3.57
N GLN A 112 -14.47 -11.10 4.87
CA GLN A 112 -15.70 -11.64 5.46
C GLN A 112 -16.95 -10.92 4.94
N LEU A 113 -16.93 -9.58 4.84
CA LEU A 113 -18.01 -8.80 4.26
C LEU A 113 -18.26 -9.15 2.79
N VAL A 114 -17.21 -9.43 2.03
CA VAL A 114 -17.33 -9.93 0.65
C VAL A 114 -18.01 -11.30 0.63
N THR A 115 -17.57 -12.23 1.48
CA THR A 115 -18.15 -13.58 1.58
C THR A 115 -19.62 -13.54 1.98
N ALA A 116 -20.00 -12.61 2.86
CA ALA A 116 -21.39 -12.38 3.27
C ALA A 116 -22.24 -11.63 2.21
N GLY A 117 -21.65 -11.21 1.07
CA GLY A 117 -22.33 -10.45 0.03
C GLY A 117 -22.66 -9.00 0.41
N ALA A 118 -22.07 -8.50 1.49
CA ALA A 118 -22.28 -7.14 2.01
C ALA A 118 -21.33 -6.11 1.36
N MET A 119 -20.27 -6.59 0.70
CA MET A 119 -19.27 -5.79 0.00
C MET A 119 -18.85 -6.51 -1.28
N THR A 120 -18.52 -5.76 -2.34
CA THR A 120 -17.91 -6.35 -3.55
C THR A 120 -16.42 -6.59 -3.34
N GLN A 121 -15.83 -7.54 -4.06
CA GLN A 121 -14.37 -7.76 -4.04
C GLN A 121 -13.62 -6.48 -4.42
N GLN A 122 -14.10 -5.76 -5.43
CA GLN A 122 -13.48 -4.48 -5.85
C GLN A 122 -13.44 -3.46 -4.71
N THR A 123 -14.53 -3.33 -3.95
CA THR A 123 -14.56 -2.41 -2.80
C THR A 123 -13.56 -2.84 -1.70
N CYS A 124 -13.44 -4.14 -1.46
CA CYS A 124 -12.44 -4.69 -0.55
C CYS A 124 -11.02 -4.35 -1.03
N ASP A 125 -10.71 -4.61 -2.30
CA ASP A 125 -9.40 -4.34 -2.90
C ASP A 125 -9.07 -2.83 -2.86
N ASP A 126 -10.05 -1.97 -3.11
CA ASP A 126 -9.90 -0.52 -3.01
C ASP A 126 -9.49 -0.10 -1.59
N ILE A 127 -10.18 -0.61 -0.55
CA ILE A 127 -9.86 -0.31 0.86
C ILE A 127 -8.45 -0.81 1.20
N MET A 128 -8.10 -2.04 0.80
CA MET A 128 -6.77 -2.59 1.07
C MET A 128 -5.67 -1.79 0.37
N SER A 129 -5.95 -1.25 -0.82
CA SER A 129 -5.00 -0.42 -1.57
C SER A 129 -4.63 0.88 -0.85
N TRP A 130 -5.52 1.43 0.00
CA TRP A 130 -5.21 2.63 0.77
C TRP A 130 -4.06 2.42 1.76
N GLY A 131 -3.93 1.20 2.30
CA GLY A 131 -2.83 0.79 3.19
C GLY A 131 -1.55 0.38 2.47
N GLN A 132 -1.43 0.68 1.18
CA GLN A 132 -0.28 0.31 0.36
C GLN A 132 0.38 1.53 -0.26
N LYS A 133 1.69 1.47 -0.40
CA LYS A 133 2.49 2.47 -1.10
C LYS A 133 3.38 1.78 -2.13
N ALA A 134 3.37 2.28 -3.37
CA ALA A 134 4.34 1.84 -4.37
C ALA A 134 5.77 2.04 -3.85
N VAL A 135 6.62 1.06 -4.11
CA VAL A 135 8.06 1.17 -3.86
C VAL A 135 8.78 1.56 -5.13
N SER A 136 9.95 2.17 -4.99
CA SER A 136 10.79 2.45 -6.14
C SER A 136 11.37 1.15 -6.72
N ILE A 137 11.72 1.18 -8.02
CA ILE A 137 12.38 0.05 -8.69
C ILE A 137 13.68 -0.32 -7.96
N GLY A 138 14.43 0.68 -7.49
CA GLY A 138 15.65 0.45 -6.74
C GLY A 138 15.40 -0.23 -5.40
N PHE A 139 14.36 0.16 -4.68
CA PHE A 139 14.02 -0.47 -3.41
C PHE A 139 13.56 -1.93 -3.60
N GLU A 140 12.76 -2.20 -4.62
CA GLU A 140 12.30 -3.56 -4.94
C GLU A 140 13.46 -4.50 -5.27
N LYS A 141 14.42 -4.02 -6.07
CA LYS A 141 15.57 -4.83 -6.51
C LYS A 141 16.64 -5.04 -5.42
N PHE A 142 16.91 -4.02 -4.60
CA PHE A 142 18.07 -4.00 -3.72
C PHE A 142 17.72 -3.87 -2.23
N GLY A 143 16.44 -3.75 -1.87
CA GLY A 143 15.99 -3.55 -0.49
C GLY A 143 16.25 -2.16 0.08
N GLU A 144 16.81 -1.25 -0.72
CA GLU A 144 17.06 0.15 -0.34
C GLU A 144 17.06 1.07 -1.55
N GLU A 145 16.86 2.37 -1.32
CA GLU A 145 16.84 3.37 -2.39
C GLU A 145 18.21 3.53 -3.07
N VAL A 146 18.23 3.52 -4.40
CA VAL A 146 19.45 3.79 -5.19
C VAL A 146 19.73 5.29 -5.18
N ARG A 147 20.85 5.67 -4.54
CA ARG A 147 21.30 7.06 -4.45
C ARG A 147 22.41 7.34 -5.47
N HIS A 148 22.51 8.59 -5.91
CA HIS A 148 23.53 9.04 -6.85
C HIS A 148 24.95 8.58 -6.48
N GLY A 149 25.36 8.74 -5.24
CA GLY A 149 26.69 8.30 -4.77
C GLY A 149 26.93 6.78 -4.81
N TYR A 150 25.88 5.95 -4.90
CA TYR A 150 26.05 4.52 -5.15
C TYR A 150 26.37 4.24 -6.62
N VAL A 151 25.70 4.97 -7.52
CA VAL A 151 25.96 4.88 -8.97
C VAL A 151 27.37 5.35 -9.30
N GLU A 152 27.83 6.47 -8.68
CA GLU A 152 29.23 6.95 -8.81
C GLU A 152 30.24 5.90 -8.37
N LYS A 153 30.00 5.20 -7.27
CA LYS A 153 30.88 4.13 -6.77
C LYS A 153 31.00 2.98 -7.75
N CYS A 154 29.98 2.71 -8.58
CA CYS A 154 30.05 1.68 -9.62
C CYS A 154 31.15 2.00 -10.67
N ALA A 155 31.56 3.25 -10.83
CA ALA A 155 32.64 3.63 -11.74
C ALA A 155 34.06 3.32 -11.19
N THR A 156 34.15 2.87 -9.93
CA THR A 156 35.44 2.58 -9.27
C THR A 156 35.73 1.08 -9.12
N ILE A 157 34.83 0.21 -9.65
CA ILE A 157 34.96 -1.24 -9.58
C ILE A 157 35.09 -1.93 -10.95
#